data_c2200207962bf17343f959f9a19639cd
#
_entry.id   c2200207962bf17343f959f9a19639cd
#
_cell.length_a   1.000
_cell.length_b   1.000
_cell.length_c   1.000
_cell.angle_alpha   90.00
_cell.angle_beta   90.00
_cell.angle_gamma   90.00
#
_symmetry.space_group_name_H-M   'P 1'
#
loop_
_entity.id
_entity.type
_entity.pdbx_description
1 polymer ?
#
loop_
_entity_poly.entity_id
_entity_poly.type
_entity_poly.pdbx_seq_one_letter_code
_entity_poly.pdbx_strand_id
1 'polypeptide(L)'
;MQTNMKKVKNGISYEMNGWIYVSVKGKPRERGYAYGRLVADEMKRAKKIIDFTTFFDIGVKWDFFVEAAAKYFKPKIMEQFPEFYEEMVGFSEGCTAAGTNLSVDWIVAWNNWMTLTEGWFANMPDEERIAVFGTNGSKSSGGKEGGAADKCSAFMANGDWTADGKIVVSHNNFSNFVDGQLARIVLDLKPEKGCRMLIQGFVGWIWSGTDFFVTSAGIIGTETTIGGFNVYENNIPISCRIRNAMQYGKTLDDYVEMLLDGNSGDYANSWLFGDTKTNEILRLELGLRFHNVERTKNGYFIGFNAPYDSRIRNLECANTGFDDIRRHQGARRVRLDDLMDEHKGKINIEIAQKILSDHYDVYLHKENPCSRTVCSHYELDAREYMSDPSRPKPYQPRGALDGNVCDTTMAKNMSFSLRWGNSCGIPFDKNKFCDEHKEWSYLREYLEDRPQQPWTTFTITNNLSNAKTIV
;
A
#
# COMPACT_ATOMS: atom_id res chain seq x y z
N MET A 1 20.70 6.99 12.17
CA MET A 1 20.70 8.34 12.81
C MET A 1 19.66 9.18 12.10
N GLN A 2 18.88 9.99 12.84
CA GLN A 2 17.89 10.88 12.24
C GLN A 2 18.59 12.03 11.50
N THR A 3 18.16 12.30 10.27
CA THR A 3 18.68 13.38 9.42
C THR A 3 17.54 14.25 8.88
N ASN A 4 17.86 15.40 8.29
CA ASN A 4 16.90 16.28 7.64
C ASN A 4 15.66 16.64 8.49
N MET A 5 15.89 16.93 9.78
CA MET A 5 14.80 17.29 10.69
C MET A 5 14.21 18.66 10.34
N LYS A 6 12.89 18.68 10.09
CA LYS A 6 12.11 19.89 9.79
C LYS A 6 11.00 20.04 10.83
N LYS A 7 10.65 21.29 11.16
CA LYS A 7 9.57 21.61 12.10
C LYS A 7 8.73 22.76 11.57
N VAL A 8 7.43 22.60 11.67
CA VAL A 8 6.43 23.65 11.39
C VAL A 8 5.41 23.70 12.54
N LYS A 9 4.53 24.71 12.53
CA LYS A 9 3.38 24.68 13.44
C LYS A 9 2.58 23.37 13.18
N ASN A 10 2.26 22.64 14.23
CA ASN A 10 1.50 21.37 14.19
C ASN A 10 2.21 20.18 13.52
N GLY A 11 3.50 20.27 13.19
CA GLY A 11 4.16 19.14 12.56
C GLY A 11 5.68 19.15 12.61
N ILE A 12 6.23 17.95 12.41
CA ILE A 12 7.68 17.70 12.31
C ILE A 12 7.92 16.57 11.31
N SER A 13 9.10 16.55 10.71
CA SER A 13 9.58 15.40 9.94
C SER A 13 11.07 15.17 10.12
N TYR A 14 11.51 13.95 9.86
CA TYR A 14 12.93 13.58 9.76
C TYR A 14 13.08 12.36 8.86
N GLU A 15 14.29 12.17 8.34
CA GLU A 15 14.64 10.97 7.59
C GLU A 15 15.42 9.99 8.48
N MET A 16 15.16 8.68 8.31
CA MET A 16 15.88 7.62 8.99
C MET A 16 15.85 6.32 8.19
N ASN A 17 17.02 5.81 7.83
CA ASN A 17 17.18 4.51 7.15
C ASN A 17 16.27 4.33 5.92
N GLY A 18 16.18 5.35 5.07
CA GLY A 18 15.38 5.37 3.84
C GLY A 18 13.92 5.79 4.03
N TRP A 19 13.44 5.87 5.26
CA TRP A 19 12.09 6.33 5.60
C TRP A 19 12.04 7.82 5.89
N ILE A 20 10.90 8.43 5.63
CA ILE A 20 10.55 9.79 6.03
C ILE A 20 9.46 9.70 7.09
N TYR A 21 9.83 9.96 8.34
CA TYR A 21 8.86 10.08 9.43
C TYR A 21 8.24 11.47 9.42
N VAL A 22 6.92 11.52 9.52
CA VAL A 22 6.14 12.76 9.60
C VAL A 22 5.16 12.63 10.73
N SER A 23 5.17 13.59 11.68
CA SER A 23 4.17 13.68 12.74
C SER A 23 3.40 14.97 12.59
N VAL A 24 2.07 14.88 12.48
CA VAL A 24 1.17 16.03 12.35
C VAL A 24 -0.06 15.90 13.25
N LYS A 25 -0.59 17.06 13.69
CA LYS A 25 -1.72 17.10 14.63
C LYS A 25 -2.64 18.28 14.39
N GLY A 26 -3.82 18.22 14.98
CA GLY A 26 -4.77 19.35 15.07
C GLY A 26 -5.98 19.20 14.15
N LYS A 27 -6.60 20.35 13.84
CA LYS A 27 -7.75 20.43 12.95
C LYS A 27 -7.40 19.98 11.53
N PRO A 28 -8.37 19.51 10.73
CA PRO A 28 -8.10 18.97 9.41
C PRO A 28 -7.19 19.82 8.55
N ARG A 29 -7.57 21.08 8.32
CA ARG A 29 -6.80 22.00 7.48
C ARG A 29 -5.42 22.35 8.06
N GLU A 30 -5.31 22.45 9.39
CA GLU A 30 -4.03 22.74 10.07
C GLU A 30 -3.03 21.57 9.96
N ARG A 31 -3.50 20.34 10.18
CA ARG A 31 -2.64 19.15 10.06
C ARG A 31 -2.27 18.86 8.60
N GLY A 32 -3.22 19.07 7.68
CA GLY A 32 -2.95 19.00 6.23
C GLY A 32 -1.90 20.02 5.81
N TYR A 33 -2.04 21.28 6.22
CA TYR A 33 -1.06 22.33 5.95
C TYR A 33 0.33 21.97 6.47
N ALA A 34 0.41 21.48 7.71
CA ALA A 34 1.68 21.05 8.28
C ALA A 34 2.30 19.90 7.47
N TYR A 35 1.51 18.92 7.07
CA TYR A 35 1.98 17.80 6.27
C TYR A 35 2.51 18.26 4.91
N GLY A 36 1.72 19.05 4.17
CA GLY A 36 2.14 19.60 2.87
C GLY A 36 3.43 20.43 2.95
N ARG A 37 3.59 21.26 3.99
CA ARG A 37 4.84 22.01 4.24
C ARG A 37 6.05 21.12 4.45
N LEU A 38 5.88 20.01 5.18
CA LEU A 38 6.98 19.12 5.56
C LEU A 38 7.49 18.25 4.39
N VAL A 39 6.60 17.91 3.45
CA VAL A 39 6.91 16.98 2.35
C VAL A 39 6.83 17.63 0.96
N ALA A 40 6.87 18.95 0.85
CA ALA A 40 6.72 19.66 -0.41
C ALA A 40 7.75 19.26 -1.48
N ASP A 41 9.00 19.03 -1.09
CA ASP A 41 10.06 18.59 -2.00
C ASP A 41 9.76 17.18 -2.55
N GLU A 42 9.29 16.29 -1.68
CA GLU A 42 8.88 14.93 -2.05
C GLU A 42 7.65 14.96 -2.98
N MET A 43 6.72 15.89 -2.74
CA MET A 43 5.55 16.07 -3.61
C MET A 43 5.92 16.62 -4.99
N LYS A 44 6.91 17.48 -5.08
CA LYS A 44 7.45 17.94 -6.38
C LYS A 44 8.01 16.77 -7.17
N ARG A 45 8.69 15.86 -6.49
CA ARG A 45 9.21 14.64 -7.09
C ARG A 45 8.08 13.67 -7.47
N ALA A 46 7.10 13.48 -6.57
CA ALA A 46 5.93 12.64 -6.83
C ALA A 46 5.20 13.09 -8.11
N LYS A 47 4.99 14.40 -8.29
CA LYS A 47 4.39 14.95 -9.52
C LYS A 47 5.15 14.51 -10.77
N LYS A 48 6.49 14.66 -10.79
CA LYS A 48 7.32 14.25 -11.95
C LYS A 48 7.16 12.76 -12.24
N ILE A 49 7.15 11.93 -11.21
CA ILE A 49 7.03 10.46 -11.34
C ILE A 49 5.65 10.08 -11.86
N ILE A 50 4.59 10.63 -11.27
CA ILE A 50 3.21 10.29 -11.62
C ILE A 50 2.85 10.76 -13.03
N ASP A 51 3.28 11.96 -13.43
CA ASP A 51 3.11 12.45 -14.81
C ASP A 51 3.75 11.49 -15.81
N PHE A 52 4.93 10.95 -15.50
CA PHE A 52 5.64 10.01 -16.35
C PHE A 52 4.98 8.61 -16.33
N THR A 53 4.82 8.00 -15.17
CA THR A 53 4.35 6.61 -15.05
C THR A 53 2.93 6.45 -15.58
N THR A 54 2.04 7.41 -15.28
CA THR A 54 0.66 7.37 -15.77
C THR A 54 0.62 7.41 -17.31
N PHE A 55 1.37 8.31 -17.93
CA PHE A 55 1.44 8.37 -19.39
C PHE A 55 2.10 7.13 -19.99
N PHE A 56 3.17 6.65 -19.37
CA PHE A 56 3.91 5.50 -19.87
C PHE A 56 3.13 4.18 -19.72
N ASP A 57 2.51 3.96 -18.56
CA ASP A 57 1.82 2.70 -18.26
C ASP A 57 0.39 2.65 -18.85
N ILE A 58 -0.31 3.80 -18.89
CA ILE A 58 -1.73 3.87 -19.23
C ILE A 58 -1.95 4.55 -20.59
N GLY A 59 -0.98 5.33 -21.07
CA GLY A 59 -1.08 6.11 -22.33
C GLY A 59 -1.88 7.41 -22.17
N VAL A 60 -2.23 7.82 -20.96
CA VAL A 60 -3.06 8.98 -20.63
C VAL A 60 -2.30 9.93 -19.71
N LYS A 61 -2.41 11.23 -19.94
CA LYS A 61 -1.79 12.24 -19.08
C LYS A 61 -2.50 12.29 -17.72
N TRP A 62 -1.73 12.56 -16.66
CA TRP A 62 -2.28 12.64 -15.31
C TRP A 62 -3.37 13.71 -15.15
N ASP A 63 -3.30 14.82 -15.89
CA ASP A 63 -4.32 15.88 -15.86
C ASP A 63 -5.73 15.36 -16.16
N PHE A 64 -5.86 14.35 -17.03
CA PHE A 64 -7.14 13.69 -17.28
C PHE A 64 -7.72 13.05 -16.01
N PHE A 65 -6.88 12.41 -15.22
CA PHE A 65 -7.31 11.83 -13.94
C PHE A 65 -7.61 12.89 -12.88
N VAL A 66 -6.92 14.04 -12.92
CA VAL A 66 -7.24 15.19 -12.06
C VAL A 66 -8.63 15.74 -12.38
N GLU A 67 -8.96 15.89 -13.65
CA GLU A 67 -10.30 16.32 -14.09
C GLU A 67 -11.38 15.29 -13.71
N ALA A 68 -11.10 14.00 -13.89
CA ALA A 68 -12.01 12.93 -13.50
C ALA A 68 -12.24 12.91 -11.97
N ALA A 69 -11.19 13.08 -11.18
CA ALA A 69 -11.31 13.17 -9.72
C ALA A 69 -12.15 14.37 -9.27
N ALA A 70 -11.93 15.53 -9.89
CA ALA A 70 -12.69 16.74 -9.61
C ALA A 70 -14.19 16.57 -9.95
N LYS A 71 -14.50 15.84 -11.01
CA LYS A 71 -15.87 15.59 -11.46
C LYS A 71 -16.60 14.51 -10.66
N TYR A 72 -15.96 13.36 -10.42
CA TYR A 72 -16.63 12.15 -9.94
C TYR A 72 -16.41 11.85 -8.46
N PHE A 73 -15.28 12.23 -7.87
CA PHE A 73 -14.93 11.88 -6.48
C PHE A 73 -14.97 13.06 -5.52
N LYS A 74 -14.45 14.22 -5.92
CA LYS A 74 -14.43 15.41 -5.06
C LYS A 74 -15.80 15.80 -4.48
N PRO A 75 -16.92 15.83 -5.25
CA PRO A 75 -18.23 16.16 -4.70
C PRO A 75 -18.67 15.20 -3.60
N LYS A 76 -18.44 13.89 -3.79
CA LYS A 76 -18.80 12.86 -2.78
C LYS A 76 -17.95 13.02 -1.52
N ILE A 77 -16.64 13.28 -1.67
CA ILE A 77 -15.72 13.48 -0.54
C ILE A 77 -16.12 14.73 0.24
N MET A 78 -16.46 15.83 -0.43
CA MET A 78 -16.92 17.06 0.21
C MET A 78 -18.21 16.87 1.00
N GLU A 79 -19.14 16.09 0.46
CA GLU A 79 -20.43 15.83 1.10
C GLU A 79 -20.32 14.86 2.28
N GLN A 80 -19.64 13.74 2.10
CA GLN A 80 -19.66 12.63 3.06
C GLN A 80 -18.47 12.63 4.02
N PHE A 81 -17.34 13.20 3.59
CA PHE A 81 -16.09 13.26 4.35
C PHE A 81 -15.46 14.66 4.34
N PRO A 82 -16.21 15.70 4.73
CA PRO A 82 -15.75 17.09 4.67
C PRO A 82 -14.45 17.32 5.47
N GLU A 83 -14.22 16.55 6.54
CA GLU A 83 -13.00 16.57 7.31
C GLU A 83 -11.79 16.15 6.47
N PHE A 84 -11.89 15.09 5.68
CA PHE A 84 -10.80 14.61 4.85
C PHE A 84 -10.54 15.54 3.66
N TYR A 85 -11.59 16.13 3.12
CA TYR A 85 -11.46 17.17 2.09
C TYR A 85 -10.71 18.40 2.63
N GLU A 86 -11.06 18.91 3.81
CA GLU A 86 -10.36 20.03 4.44
C GLU A 86 -8.90 19.71 4.75
N GLU A 87 -8.57 18.47 5.10
CA GLU A 87 -7.19 18.03 5.27
C GLU A 87 -6.42 18.08 3.94
N MET A 88 -7.02 17.65 2.83
CA MET A 88 -6.43 17.74 1.50
C MET A 88 -6.30 19.20 1.01
N VAL A 89 -7.25 20.08 1.33
CA VAL A 89 -7.16 21.53 1.07
C VAL A 89 -5.96 22.10 1.80
N GLY A 90 -5.84 21.85 3.11
CA GLY A 90 -4.69 22.30 3.90
C GLY A 90 -3.38 21.77 3.35
N PHE A 91 -3.33 20.51 2.92
CA PHE A 91 -2.14 19.91 2.32
C PHE A 91 -1.70 20.63 1.03
N SER A 92 -2.63 20.93 0.13
CA SER A 92 -2.38 21.72 -1.08
C SER A 92 -1.81 23.10 -0.74
N GLU A 93 -2.41 23.80 0.22
CA GLU A 93 -1.94 25.10 0.70
C GLU A 93 -0.53 25.02 1.31
N GLY A 94 -0.26 23.97 2.08
CA GLY A 94 1.05 23.73 2.68
C GLY A 94 2.14 23.51 1.64
N CYS A 95 1.87 22.69 0.63
CA CYS A 95 2.77 22.48 -0.52
C CYS A 95 3.05 23.80 -1.26
N THR A 96 2.01 24.56 -1.56
CA THR A 96 2.11 25.86 -2.26
C THR A 96 2.95 26.86 -1.45
N ALA A 97 2.71 26.95 -0.14
CA ALA A 97 3.48 27.82 0.75
C ALA A 97 4.97 27.42 0.85
N ALA A 98 5.31 26.18 0.50
CA ALA A 98 6.69 25.70 0.42
C ALA A 98 7.27 25.74 -1.01
N GLY A 99 6.56 26.34 -1.98
CA GLY A 99 7.02 26.49 -3.36
C GLY A 99 6.68 25.33 -4.30
N THR A 100 5.88 24.34 -3.85
CA THR A 100 5.39 23.26 -4.67
C THR A 100 3.91 23.47 -4.96
N ASN A 101 3.59 24.06 -6.11
CA ASN A 101 2.22 24.41 -6.47
C ASN A 101 1.47 23.16 -6.98
N LEU A 102 0.59 22.64 -6.14
CA LEU A 102 -0.32 21.53 -6.44
C LEU A 102 -1.74 21.95 -6.08
N SER A 103 -2.66 21.88 -7.03
CA SER A 103 -4.08 22.19 -6.76
C SER A 103 -4.71 21.16 -5.80
N VAL A 104 -5.78 21.55 -5.13
CA VAL A 104 -6.53 20.59 -4.30
C VAL A 104 -7.09 19.43 -5.14
N ASP A 105 -7.45 19.68 -6.39
CA ASP A 105 -7.94 18.62 -7.30
C ASP A 105 -6.82 17.63 -7.64
N TRP A 106 -5.58 18.10 -7.77
CA TRP A 106 -4.43 17.23 -7.92
C TRP A 106 -4.22 16.35 -6.67
N ILE A 107 -4.37 16.90 -5.46
CA ILE A 107 -4.25 16.16 -4.20
C ILE A 107 -5.39 15.15 -4.03
N VAL A 108 -6.61 15.52 -4.39
CA VAL A 108 -7.76 14.60 -4.43
C VAL A 108 -7.49 13.45 -5.40
N ALA A 109 -7.02 13.73 -6.60
CA ALA A 109 -6.67 12.72 -7.59
C ALA A 109 -5.56 11.79 -7.07
N TRP A 110 -4.51 12.34 -6.48
CA TRP A 110 -3.40 11.57 -5.93
C TRP A 110 -3.82 10.64 -4.80
N ASN A 111 -4.67 11.10 -3.88
CA ASN A 111 -5.23 10.24 -2.82
C ASN A 111 -6.19 9.16 -3.35
N ASN A 112 -6.68 9.30 -4.57
CA ASN A 112 -7.56 8.35 -5.24
C ASN A 112 -6.90 7.69 -6.47
N TRP A 113 -5.57 7.66 -6.52
CA TRP A 113 -4.82 7.14 -7.66
C TRP A 113 -5.25 5.72 -8.04
N MET A 114 -5.33 4.81 -7.10
CA MET A 114 -5.78 3.42 -7.35
C MET A 114 -7.23 3.38 -7.83
N THR A 115 -8.14 4.10 -7.16
CA THR A 115 -9.55 4.21 -7.56
C THR A 115 -9.69 4.71 -8.99
N LEU A 116 -8.90 5.72 -9.37
CA LEU A 116 -8.93 6.32 -10.70
C LEU A 116 -8.37 5.38 -11.78
N THR A 117 -7.21 4.79 -11.54
CA THR A 117 -6.48 4.03 -12.56
C THR A 117 -6.90 2.57 -12.64
N GLU A 118 -7.03 1.90 -11.52
CA GLU A 118 -7.32 0.45 -11.45
C GLU A 118 -8.84 0.18 -11.33
N GLY A 119 -9.60 1.06 -10.68
CA GLY A 119 -11.06 0.96 -10.57
C GLY A 119 -11.77 1.61 -11.76
N TRP A 120 -11.89 2.94 -11.74
CA TRP A 120 -12.71 3.70 -12.68
C TRP A 120 -12.26 3.58 -14.13
N PHE A 121 -10.99 3.90 -14.43
CA PHE A 121 -10.49 3.92 -15.80
C PHE A 121 -10.38 2.51 -16.40
N ALA A 122 -9.92 1.55 -15.62
CA ALA A 122 -9.80 0.15 -16.06
C ALA A 122 -11.15 -0.47 -16.44
N ASN A 123 -12.24 -0.03 -15.79
CA ASN A 123 -13.60 -0.50 -16.02
C ASN A 123 -14.47 0.49 -16.82
N MET A 124 -13.87 1.53 -17.42
CA MET A 124 -14.58 2.48 -18.27
C MET A 124 -15.19 1.74 -19.48
N PRO A 125 -16.48 1.94 -19.80
CA PRO A 125 -17.10 1.36 -20.98
C PRO A 125 -16.35 1.71 -22.26
N ASP A 126 -16.25 0.78 -23.21
CA ASP A 126 -15.51 0.98 -24.46
C ASP A 126 -16.04 2.16 -25.27
N GLU A 127 -17.35 2.39 -25.25
CA GLU A 127 -17.99 3.52 -25.93
C GLU A 127 -17.51 4.87 -25.35
N GLU A 128 -17.44 5.00 -24.02
CA GLU A 128 -16.93 6.20 -23.36
C GLU A 128 -15.43 6.38 -23.63
N ARG A 129 -14.67 5.29 -23.61
CA ARG A 129 -13.23 5.30 -23.89
C ARG A 129 -12.95 5.73 -25.34
N ILE A 130 -13.71 5.22 -26.29
CA ILE A 130 -13.63 5.61 -27.70
C ILE A 130 -14.04 7.07 -27.90
N ALA A 131 -15.07 7.53 -27.21
CA ALA A 131 -15.53 8.92 -27.27
C ALA A 131 -14.45 9.92 -26.78
N VAL A 132 -13.68 9.52 -25.76
CA VAL A 132 -12.62 10.36 -25.17
C VAL A 132 -11.30 10.27 -25.98
N PHE A 133 -10.89 9.07 -26.39
CA PHE A 133 -9.54 8.81 -26.93
C PHE A 133 -9.53 8.39 -28.40
N GLY A 134 -10.69 8.23 -29.05
CA GLY A 134 -10.81 7.67 -30.38
C GLY A 134 -10.58 6.16 -30.43
N THR A 135 -10.72 5.57 -31.62
CA THR A 135 -10.60 4.11 -31.83
C THR A 135 -9.23 3.53 -31.48
N ASN A 136 -8.17 4.34 -31.50
CA ASN A 136 -6.82 3.92 -31.11
C ASN A 136 -6.62 3.88 -29.59
N GLY A 137 -7.43 4.59 -28.81
CA GLY A 137 -7.40 4.59 -27.36
C GLY A 137 -8.02 3.35 -26.71
N SER A 138 -8.72 2.51 -27.50
CA SER A 138 -9.33 1.27 -27.02
C SER A 138 -8.33 0.15 -26.70
N LYS A 139 -7.07 0.32 -27.08
CA LYS A 139 -5.99 -0.67 -26.93
C LYS A 139 -4.98 -0.36 -25.82
N SER A 140 -5.25 0.64 -24.97
CA SER A 140 -4.40 0.81 -23.80
C SER A 140 -4.58 -0.41 -22.90
N SER A 141 -3.54 -1.17 -22.77
CA SER A 141 -3.45 -2.48 -22.10
C SER A 141 -3.70 -2.46 -20.59
N GLY A 142 -4.36 -1.45 -20.08
CA GLY A 142 -4.66 -1.33 -18.67
C GLY A 142 -5.96 -2.00 -18.29
N GLY A 143 -5.96 -3.28 -18.04
CA GLY A 143 -6.85 -3.76 -17.03
C GLY A 143 -7.96 -4.74 -17.37
N LYS A 144 -8.50 -4.88 -18.58
CA LYS A 144 -9.61 -5.84 -18.78
C LYS A 144 -9.18 -7.31 -18.90
N GLU A 145 -8.00 -7.61 -19.43
CA GLU A 145 -7.54 -8.98 -19.62
C GLU A 145 -6.74 -9.56 -18.44
N GLY A 146 -6.21 -8.72 -17.57
CA GLY A 146 -5.40 -9.12 -16.42
C GLY A 146 -6.00 -8.83 -15.04
N GLY A 147 -6.98 -7.91 -14.94
CA GLY A 147 -7.50 -7.43 -13.65
C GLY A 147 -6.47 -6.65 -12.83
N ALA A 148 -6.75 -6.42 -11.55
CA ALA A 148 -5.85 -5.74 -10.63
C ALA A 148 -4.52 -6.51 -10.47
N ALA A 149 -3.40 -5.76 -10.43
CA ALA A 149 -2.07 -6.34 -10.22
C ALA A 149 -1.90 -6.85 -8.78
N ASP A 150 -1.10 -7.91 -8.60
CA ASP A 150 -0.69 -8.38 -7.28
C ASP A 150 0.30 -7.41 -6.64
N LYS A 151 0.21 -7.22 -5.32
CA LYS A 151 0.97 -6.15 -4.63
C LYS A 151 1.64 -6.55 -3.31
N CYS A 152 1.33 -7.70 -2.69
CA CYS A 152 1.75 -7.93 -1.30
C CYS A 152 1.92 -9.40 -0.94
N SER A 153 2.71 -9.65 0.14
CA SER A 153 2.60 -10.86 0.95
C SER A 153 2.34 -10.46 2.40
N ALA A 154 1.48 -11.17 3.11
CA ALA A 154 1.18 -10.88 4.51
C ALA A 154 0.83 -12.14 5.30
N PHE A 155 0.99 -12.05 6.63
CA PHE A 155 0.30 -12.94 7.55
C PHE A 155 -0.08 -12.20 8.84
N MET A 156 -1.08 -12.73 9.53
CA MET A 156 -1.41 -12.36 10.91
C MET A 156 -1.74 -13.61 11.68
N ALA A 157 -1.13 -13.78 12.85
CA ALA A 157 -1.25 -14.99 13.67
C ALA A 157 -1.43 -14.66 15.16
N ASN A 158 -2.06 -15.57 15.91
CA ASN A 158 -2.26 -15.47 17.36
C ASN A 158 -2.40 -16.86 18.01
N GLY A 159 -2.59 -16.89 19.33
CA GLY A 159 -2.80 -18.11 20.09
C GLY A 159 -1.60 -19.06 20.00
N ASP A 160 -1.87 -20.35 19.77
CA ASP A 160 -0.84 -21.40 19.72
C ASP A 160 0.17 -21.25 18.57
N TRP A 161 0.00 -20.28 17.68
CA TRP A 161 0.88 -20.02 16.55
C TRP A 161 2.02 -19.08 16.89
N THR A 162 1.83 -18.21 17.89
CA THR A 162 2.82 -17.21 18.29
C THR A 162 3.52 -17.57 19.59
N ALA A 163 4.71 -17.03 19.80
CA ALA A 163 5.56 -17.38 20.94
C ALA A 163 4.95 -17.02 22.32
N ASP A 164 4.12 -15.99 22.37
CA ASP A 164 3.48 -15.49 23.61
C ASP A 164 1.94 -15.56 23.56
N GLY A 165 1.37 -16.18 22.54
CA GLY A 165 -0.07 -16.30 22.33
C GLY A 165 -0.75 -15.01 21.83
N LYS A 166 0.00 -13.92 21.62
CA LYS A 166 -0.53 -12.63 21.18
C LYS A 166 -0.38 -12.44 19.70
N ILE A 167 -1.03 -11.38 19.17
CA ILE A 167 -1.01 -11.07 17.73
C ILE A 167 0.40 -10.71 17.30
N VAL A 168 0.83 -11.35 16.18
CA VAL A 168 1.99 -10.96 15.36
C VAL A 168 1.51 -10.82 13.93
N VAL A 169 1.90 -9.72 13.27
CA VAL A 169 1.56 -9.42 11.89
C VAL A 169 2.78 -9.06 11.08
N SER A 170 2.79 -9.44 9.81
CA SER A 170 3.79 -9.03 8.86
C SER A 170 3.19 -8.71 7.49
N HIS A 171 3.87 -7.85 6.76
CA HIS A 171 3.49 -7.44 5.42
C HIS A 171 4.70 -6.96 4.62
N ASN A 172 4.75 -7.26 3.34
CA ASN A 172 5.60 -6.54 2.39
C ASN A 172 4.79 -6.08 1.19
N ASN A 173 4.97 -4.82 0.82
CA ASN A 173 4.31 -4.20 -0.31
C ASN A 173 5.14 -4.44 -1.58
N PHE A 174 4.47 -4.79 -2.70
CA PHE A 174 5.09 -4.89 -4.02
C PHE A 174 4.57 -3.81 -4.94
N SER A 175 5.46 -3.14 -5.65
CA SER A 175 5.11 -2.23 -6.73
C SER A 175 6.24 -2.08 -7.74
N ASN A 176 6.00 -1.31 -8.79
CA ASN A 176 7.10 -0.85 -9.64
C ASN A 176 8.06 0.00 -8.81
N PHE A 177 9.35 -0.08 -9.10
CA PHE A 177 10.34 0.68 -8.33
C PHE A 177 10.23 2.19 -8.56
N VAL A 178 9.72 2.61 -9.72
CA VAL A 178 9.60 4.03 -10.06
C VAL A 178 8.53 4.73 -9.23
N ASP A 179 7.33 4.20 -9.13
CA ASP A 179 6.25 4.77 -8.31
C ASP A 179 6.35 4.34 -6.84
N GLY A 180 6.75 3.09 -6.61
CA GLY A 180 6.88 2.51 -5.27
C GLY A 180 7.88 3.22 -4.36
N GLN A 181 8.89 3.89 -4.92
CA GLN A 181 9.81 4.72 -4.12
C GLN A 181 9.13 5.91 -3.42
N LEU A 182 7.89 6.24 -3.78
CA LEU A 182 7.07 7.24 -3.08
C LEU A 182 6.40 6.69 -1.81
N ALA A 183 6.43 5.37 -1.60
CA ALA A 183 5.79 4.67 -0.48
C ALA A 183 6.65 4.62 0.80
N ARG A 184 7.51 5.62 1.02
CA ARG A 184 8.46 5.65 2.13
C ARG A 184 8.08 6.58 3.29
N ILE A 185 6.78 6.84 3.45
CA ILE A 185 6.28 7.69 4.54
C ILE A 185 5.89 6.84 5.74
N VAL A 186 6.30 7.28 6.91
CA VAL A 186 5.77 6.85 8.21
C VAL A 186 5.03 8.04 8.80
N LEU A 187 3.69 8.01 8.72
CA LEU A 187 2.83 9.11 9.13
C LEU A 187 2.24 8.86 10.52
N ASP A 188 2.67 9.62 11.50
CA ASP A 188 2.08 9.74 12.83
C ASP A 188 1.04 10.85 12.79
N LEU A 189 -0.22 10.49 12.68
CA LEU A 189 -1.33 11.42 12.53
C LEU A 189 -2.19 11.47 13.78
N LYS A 190 -2.20 12.62 14.46
CA LYS A 190 -3.02 12.87 15.64
C LYS A 190 -4.16 13.85 15.30
N PRO A 191 -5.32 13.37 14.87
CA PRO A 191 -6.47 14.22 14.59
C PRO A 191 -7.04 14.84 15.88
N GLU A 192 -7.81 15.91 15.74
CA GLU A 192 -8.54 16.50 16.86
C GLU A 192 -9.64 15.57 17.37
N LYS A 193 -10.27 14.81 16.46
CA LYS A 193 -11.32 13.83 16.74
C LYS A 193 -10.92 12.44 16.23
N GLY A 194 -11.28 11.41 16.96
CA GLY A 194 -11.01 10.03 16.59
C GLY A 194 -9.64 9.52 17.06
N CYS A 195 -9.22 8.41 16.51
CA CYS A 195 -8.01 7.70 16.90
C CYS A 195 -6.75 8.36 16.33
N ARG A 196 -5.67 8.40 17.10
CA ARG A 196 -4.33 8.61 16.58
C ARG A 196 -3.91 7.39 15.77
N MET A 197 -3.24 7.61 14.67
CA MET A 197 -2.84 6.57 13.72
C MET A 197 -1.34 6.67 13.46
N LEU A 198 -0.64 5.53 13.42
CA LEU A 198 0.69 5.42 12.86
C LEU A 198 0.57 4.58 11.59
N ILE A 199 0.91 5.18 10.46
CA ILE A 199 0.60 4.68 9.11
C ILE A 199 1.89 4.57 8.31
N GLN A 200 2.08 3.46 7.59
CA GLN A 200 3.04 3.41 6.49
C GLN A 200 2.27 3.70 5.19
N GLY A 201 2.84 4.53 4.30
CA GLY A 201 2.11 4.93 3.10
C GLY A 201 2.91 5.75 2.09
N PHE A 202 2.22 6.19 1.06
CA PHE A 202 2.76 7.08 0.03
C PHE A 202 2.83 8.53 0.50
N VAL A 203 3.79 9.27 -0.06
CA VAL A 203 3.90 10.71 0.22
C VAL A 203 2.62 11.45 -0.18
N GLY A 204 2.10 12.27 0.72
CA GLY A 204 0.90 13.08 0.48
C GLY A 204 -0.44 12.33 0.55
N TRP A 205 -0.43 11.03 0.82
CA TRP A 205 -1.65 10.32 1.13
C TRP A 205 -2.03 10.51 2.59
N ILE A 206 -3.33 10.68 2.83
CA ILE A 206 -3.89 10.83 4.18
C ILE A 206 -4.37 9.48 4.76
N TRP A 207 -4.09 8.38 4.09
CA TRP A 207 -4.48 7.02 4.41
C TRP A 207 -3.34 6.03 4.11
N SER A 208 -3.46 4.79 4.53
CA SER A 208 -2.47 3.75 4.24
C SER A 208 -2.87 2.97 2.99
N GLY A 209 -2.28 3.31 1.86
CA GLY A 209 -2.45 2.55 0.63
C GLY A 209 -1.31 1.57 0.37
N THR A 210 -0.38 1.45 1.30
CA THR A 210 0.57 0.36 1.44
C THR A 210 0.10 -0.63 2.51
N ASP A 211 -1.00 -0.29 3.16
CA ASP A 211 -1.83 -1.16 3.99
C ASP A 211 -1.10 -1.76 5.20
N PHE A 212 -0.38 -0.89 5.92
CA PHE A 212 0.20 -1.24 7.21
C PHE A 212 0.04 -0.10 8.22
N PHE A 213 -0.73 -0.34 9.28
CA PHE A 213 -1.02 0.69 10.28
C PHE A 213 -1.36 0.12 11.66
N VAL A 214 -1.22 0.98 12.66
CA VAL A 214 -1.73 0.76 14.01
C VAL A 214 -2.50 2.00 14.48
N THR A 215 -3.55 1.80 15.29
CA THR A 215 -4.37 2.89 15.81
C THR A 215 -4.41 2.90 17.33
N SER A 216 -4.68 4.05 17.93
CA SER A 216 -4.82 4.19 19.37
C SER A 216 -6.05 3.44 19.96
N ALA A 217 -6.94 2.94 19.10
CA ALA A 217 -7.98 2.01 19.48
C ALA A 217 -7.45 0.58 19.74
N GLY A 218 -6.17 0.31 19.44
CA GLY A 218 -5.56 -1.01 19.56
C GLY A 218 -5.81 -1.92 18.36
N ILE A 219 -6.21 -1.37 17.24
CA ILE A 219 -6.38 -2.10 15.97
C ILE A 219 -5.08 -2.05 15.18
N ILE A 220 -4.66 -3.22 14.70
CA ILE A 220 -3.59 -3.40 13.71
C ILE A 220 -4.25 -3.77 12.40
N GLY A 221 -3.86 -3.15 11.29
CA GLY A 221 -4.40 -3.45 9.97
C GLY A 221 -3.31 -3.67 8.94
N THR A 222 -3.56 -4.64 8.07
CA THR A 222 -2.84 -4.88 6.83
C THR A 222 -3.76 -5.52 5.80
N GLU A 223 -3.29 -5.65 4.55
CA GLU A 223 -4.06 -6.30 3.49
C GLU A 223 -3.16 -6.95 2.43
N THR A 224 -3.77 -7.68 1.52
CA THR A 224 -3.19 -8.03 0.23
C THR A 224 -4.23 -7.87 -0.87
N THR A 225 -3.88 -7.10 -1.90
CA THR A 225 -4.76 -6.84 -3.05
C THR A 225 -5.18 -8.15 -3.72
N ILE A 226 -6.46 -8.31 -4.00
CA ILE A 226 -6.98 -9.43 -4.78
C ILE A 226 -6.62 -9.23 -6.25
N GLY A 227 -5.64 -9.98 -6.74
CA GLY A 227 -5.20 -9.94 -8.13
C GLY A 227 -6.27 -10.45 -9.10
N GLY A 228 -6.31 -9.85 -10.29
CA GLY A 228 -7.27 -10.21 -11.32
C GLY A 228 -8.69 -9.66 -11.09
N PHE A 229 -8.94 -8.88 -10.04
CA PHE A 229 -10.25 -8.29 -9.77
C PHE A 229 -10.65 -7.30 -10.87
N ASN A 230 -11.91 -7.40 -11.37
CA ASN A 230 -12.34 -6.71 -12.59
C ASN A 230 -13.77 -6.17 -12.55
N VAL A 231 -14.32 -5.94 -11.37
CA VAL A 231 -15.66 -5.32 -11.18
C VAL A 231 -15.54 -4.00 -10.44
N TYR A 232 -16.32 -3.00 -10.87
CA TYR A 232 -16.28 -1.67 -10.31
C TYR A 232 -17.66 -0.98 -10.42
N GLU A 233 -18.01 -0.23 -9.39
CA GLU A 233 -19.15 0.71 -9.39
C GLU A 233 -18.68 2.06 -8.83
N ASN A 234 -19.15 3.17 -9.42
CA ASN A 234 -18.75 4.51 -8.99
C ASN A 234 -19.41 4.89 -7.66
N ASN A 235 -18.80 4.50 -6.54
CA ASN A 235 -19.26 4.77 -5.18
C ASN A 235 -18.19 5.47 -4.34
N ILE A 236 -18.10 5.24 -3.04
CA ILE A 236 -17.14 5.86 -2.13
C ILE A 236 -15.74 5.25 -2.37
N PRO A 237 -14.70 6.08 -2.61
CA PRO A 237 -13.35 5.57 -2.83
C PRO A 237 -12.76 4.95 -1.56
N ILE A 238 -11.92 3.93 -1.74
CA ILE A 238 -11.25 3.23 -0.65
C ILE A 238 -10.44 4.17 0.27
N SER A 239 -9.83 5.20 -0.28
CA SER A 239 -9.08 6.20 0.49
C SER A 239 -9.90 6.80 1.64
N CYS A 240 -11.18 7.07 1.40
CA CYS A 240 -12.09 7.59 2.42
C CYS A 240 -12.61 6.50 3.35
N ARG A 241 -12.97 5.33 2.82
CA ARG A 241 -13.54 4.22 3.62
C ARG A 241 -12.52 3.70 4.64
N ILE A 242 -11.31 3.36 4.21
CA ILE A 242 -10.26 2.89 5.12
C ILE A 242 -9.77 3.98 6.07
N ARG A 243 -9.64 5.25 5.59
CA ARG A 243 -9.28 6.35 6.48
C ARG A 243 -10.35 6.56 7.55
N ASN A 244 -11.63 6.43 7.21
CA ASN A 244 -12.74 6.51 8.16
C ASN A 244 -12.66 5.40 9.21
N ALA A 245 -12.43 4.17 8.78
CA ALA A 245 -12.24 3.03 9.68
C ALA A 245 -11.03 3.22 10.62
N MET A 246 -9.90 3.66 10.12
CA MET A 246 -8.69 3.93 10.92
C MET A 246 -8.90 5.04 11.95
N GLN A 247 -9.63 6.09 11.60
CA GLN A 247 -9.83 7.24 12.49
C GLN A 247 -10.98 7.05 13.48
N TYR A 248 -12.04 6.35 13.09
CA TYR A 248 -13.28 6.27 13.89
C TYR A 248 -13.63 4.86 14.33
N GLY A 249 -13.13 3.82 13.68
CA GLY A 249 -13.33 2.42 14.07
C GLY A 249 -12.62 2.07 15.38
N LYS A 250 -13.29 1.36 16.27
CA LYS A 250 -12.80 0.96 17.58
C LYS A 250 -12.79 -0.55 17.77
N THR A 251 -13.50 -1.27 16.92
CA THR A 251 -13.67 -2.72 16.94
C THR A 251 -13.46 -3.29 15.54
N LEU A 252 -13.26 -4.61 15.46
CA LEU A 252 -13.16 -5.29 14.17
C LEU A 252 -14.46 -5.19 13.37
N ASP A 253 -15.62 -5.15 14.04
CA ASP A 253 -16.92 -4.97 13.38
C ASP A 253 -17.05 -3.60 12.74
N ASP A 254 -16.61 -2.53 13.41
CA ASP A 254 -16.60 -1.19 12.84
C ASP A 254 -15.81 -1.14 11.52
N TYR A 255 -14.66 -1.85 11.45
CA TYR A 255 -13.86 -1.91 10.23
C TYR A 255 -14.59 -2.64 9.09
N VAL A 256 -15.25 -3.75 9.40
CA VAL A 256 -16.05 -4.49 8.40
C VAL A 256 -17.19 -3.61 7.88
N GLU A 257 -17.96 -3.00 8.77
CA GLU A 257 -19.10 -2.15 8.41
C GLU A 257 -18.67 -0.93 7.56
N MET A 258 -17.63 -0.21 8.01
CA MET A 258 -17.14 0.99 7.32
C MET A 258 -16.49 0.68 5.96
N LEU A 259 -15.92 -0.52 5.77
CA LEU A 259 -15.37 -0.92 4.49
C LEU A 259 -16.42 -1.44 3.51
N LEU A 260 -17.52 -2.00 4.01
CA LEU A 260 -18.66 -2.43 3.20
C LEU A 260 -19.53 -1.25 2.77
N ASP A 261 -19.68 -0.25 3.63
CA ASP A 261 -20.52 0.91 3.35
C ASP A 261 -19.97 1.71 2.17
N GLY A 262 -20.79 1.84 1.12
CA GLY A 262 -20.42 2.54 -0.10
C GLY A 262 -19.26 1.91 -0.88
N ASN A 263 -18.99 0.61 -0.71
CA ASN A 263 -17.95 -0.10 -1.44
C ASN A 263 -18.13 0.06 -2.96
N SER A 264 -17.05 0.42 -3.64
CA SER A 264 -17.00 0.62 -5.08
C SER A 264 -16.29 -0.51 -5.85
N GLY A 265 -15.65 -1.44 -5.15
CA GLY A 265 -14.79 -2.45 -5.77
C GLY A 265 -13.49 -1.86 -6.35
N ASP A 266 -13.17 -0.64 -6.01
CA ASP A 266 -12.01 0.09 -6.48
C ASP A 266 -10.67 -0.46 -5.95
N TYR A 267 -10.74 -1.20 -4.83
CA TYR A 267 -9.59 -1.85 -4.22
C TYR A 267 -10.04 -3.11 -3.46
N ALA A 268 -10.25 -4.18 -4.21
CA ALA A 268 -10.62 -5.47 -3.63
C ALA A 268 -9.44 -6.11 -2.94
N ASN A 269 -9.60 -6.48 -1.67
CA ASN A 269 -8.53 -6.93 -0.81
C ASN A 269 -8.93 -8.11 0.08
N SER A 270 -7.90 -8.88 0.48
CA SER A 270 -7.94 -9.69 1.69
C SER A 270 -7.37 -8.86 2.84
N TRP A 271 -8.24 -8.13 3.54
CA TRP A 271 -7.89 -7.35 4.72
C TRP A 271 -7.63 -8.26 5.92
N LEU A 272 -6.56 -8.01 6.66
CA LEU A 272 -6.23 -8.66 7.92
C LEU A 272 -6.24 -7.62 9.03
N PHE A 273 -7.13 -7.78 9.99
CA PHE A 273 -7.24 -6.90 11.15
C PHE A 273 -7.05 -7.66 12.44
N GLY A 274 -6.37 -7.04 13.40
CA GLY A 274 -6.18 -7.60 14.75
C GLY A 274 -6.58 -6.59 15.82
N ASP A 275 -7.33 -7.04 16.83
CA ASP A 275 -7.66 -6.25 18.02
C ASP A 275 -6.80 -6.69 19.20
N THR A 276 -5.88 -5.85 19.62
CA THR A 276 -4.96 -6.11 20.73
C THR A 276 -5.64 -6.20 22.11
N LYS A 277 -6.90 -5.77 22.22
CA LYS A 277 -7.69 -5.82 23.46
C LYS A 277 -8.34 -7.20 23.65
N THR A 278 -8.85 -7.78 22.56
CA THR A 278 -9.55 -9.06 22.56
C THR A 278 -8.67 -10.24 22.15
N ASN A 279 -7.48 -9.94 21.59
CA ASN A 279 -6.57 -10.90 20.96
C ASN A 279 -7.23 -11.66 19.80
N GLU A 280 -8.23 -11.06 19.15
CA GLU A 280 -8.91 -11.60 17.98
C GLU A 280 -8.28 -11.09 16.70
N ILE A 281 -8.13 -11.95 15.70
CA ILE A 281 -7.75 -11.60 14.35
C ILE A 281 -8.89 -11.91 13.38
N LEU A 282 -9.01 -11.09 12.33
CA LEU A 282 -10.07 -11.16 11.35
C LEU A 282 -9.48 -11.06 9.94
N ARG A 283 -9.99 -11.89 9.01
CA ARG A 283 -9.82 -11.71 7.58
C ARG A 283 -11.15 -11.27 6.97
N LEU A 284 -11.15 -10.12 6.30
CA LEU A 284 -12.24 -9.66 5.43
C LEU A 284 -11.77 -9.76 3.99
N GLU A 285 -12.28 -10.72 3.23
CA GLU A 285 -12.13 -10.73 1.78
C GLU A 285 -13.23 -9.86 1.18
N LEU A 286 -12.84 -8.72 0.65
CA LEU A 286 -13.73 -7.67 0.18
C LEU A 286 -13.68 -7.58 -1.36
N GLY A 287 -14.62 -8.26 -2.03
CA GLY A 287 -14.98 -8.01 -3.42
C GLY A 287 -15.98 -6.84 -3.52
N LEU A 288 -16.67 -6.71 -4.63
CA LEU A 288 -17.75 -5.71 -4.79
C LEU A 288 -19.11 -6.29 -4.40
N ARG A 289 -19.49 -7.42 -5.00
CA ARG A 289 -20.79 -8.09 -4.81
C ARG A 289 -20.74 -9.13 -3.71
N PHE A 290 -19.56 -9.69 -3.48
CA PHE A 290 -19.33 -10.72 -2.49
C PHE A 290 -18.27 -10.29 -1.50
N HIS A 291 -18.45 -10.70 -0.26
CA HIS A 291 -17.45 -10.59 0.79
C HIS A 291 -17.51 -11.82 1.69
N ASN A 292 -16.42 -12.07 2.40
CA ASN A 292 -16.34 -13.12 3.41
C ASN A 292 -15.59 -12.62 4.64
N VAL A 293 -16.08 -12.97 5.83
CA VAL A 293 -15.46 -12.61 7.11
C VAL A 293 -15.14 -13.89 7.88
N GLU A 294 -13.89 -14.04 8.25
CA GLU A 294 -13.42 -15.11 9.12
C GLU A 294 -12.71 -14.53 10.33
N ARG A 295 -12.87 -15.16 11.48
CA ARG A 295 -12.31 -14.69 12.75
C ARG A 295 -11.71 -15.83 13.56
N THR A 296 -10.66 -15.56 14.31
CA THR A 296 -10.10 -16.52 15.26
C THR A 296 -9.37 -15.84 16.42
N LYS A 297 -9.32 -16.54 17.55
CA LYS A 297 -8.46 -16.21 18.70
C LYS A 297 -7.31 -17.21 18.87
N ASN A 298 -7.26 -18.21 17.99
CA ASN A 298 -6.19 -19.20 17.94
C ASN A 298 -6.04 -19.70 16.50
N GLY A 299 -5.17 -19.06 15.73
CA GLY A 299 -4.99 -19.39 14.31
C GLY A 299 -4.11 -18.39 13.58
N TYR A 300 -4.17 -18.45 12.25
CA TYR A 300 -3.54 -17.49 11.38
C TYR A 300 -4.35 -17.23 10.11
N PHE A 301 -4.09 -16.11 9.47
CA PHE A 301 -4.50 -15.79 8.13
C PHE A 301 -3.27 -15.37 7.32
N ILE A 302 -3.23 -15.78 6.05
CA ILE A 302 -2.22 -15.37 5.08
C ILE A 302 -2.84 -14.54 3.97
N GLY A 303 -2.04 -13.65 3.40
CA GLY A 303 -2.37 -12.86 2.23
C GLY A 303 -1.33 -13.07 1.12
N PHE A 304 -1.79 -13.38 -0.10
CA PHE A 304 -0.94 -13.75 -1.24
C PHE A 304 -1.52 -13.31 -2.59
N ASN A 305 -2.42 -12.34 -2.56
CA ASN A 305 -3.10 -11.73 -3.72
C ASN A 305 -4.10 -12.63 -4.44
N ALA A 306 -4.71 -13.59 -3.77
CA ALA A 306 -5.86 -14.32 -4.30
C ALA A 306 -6.84 -14.64 -3.16
N PRO A 307 -8.16 -14.57 -3.40
CA PRO A 307 -9.15 -14.80 -2.36
C PRO A 307 -9.40 -16.29 -2.13
N TYR A 308 -9.66 -16.65 -0.88
CA TYR A 308 -10.17 -17.98 -0.53
C TYR A 308 -11.64 -18.13 -0.89
N ASP A 309 -12.43 -17.05 -0.81
CA ASP A 309 -13.85 -17.08 -1.20
C ASP A 309 -13.99 -17.38 -2.69
N SER A 310 -14.62 -18.52 -2.99
CA SER A 310 -14.77 -19.00 -4.36
C SER A 310 -15.69 -18.11 -5.22
N ARG A 311 -16.63 -17.37 -4.60
CA ARG A 311 -17.51 -16.44 -5.31
C ARG A 311 -16.74 -15.25 -5.82
N ILE A 312 -15.90 -14.64 -4.98
CA ILE A 312 -15.00 -13.55 -5.39
C ILE A 312 -14.04 -14.07 -6.46
N ARG A 313 -13.38 -15.21 -6.20
CA ARG A 313 -12.37 -15.78 -7.08
C ARG A 313 -12.90 -16.10 -8.48
N ASN A 314 -14.10 -16.67 -8.58
CA ASN A 314 -14.64 -17.18 -9.83
C ASN A 314 -15.58 -16.20 -10.54
N LEU A 315 -16.19 -15.25 -9.83
CA LEU A 315 -17.23 -14.36 -10.37
C LEU A 315 -16.79 -12.90 -10.47
N GLU A 316 -15.74 -12.49 -9.74
CA GLU A 316 -15.27 -11.11 -9.73
C GLU A 316 -13.79 -10.96 -10.12
N CYS A 317 -13.10 -12.06 -10.39
CA CYS A 317 -11.70 -12.06 -10.79
C CYS A 317 -11.48 -12.81 -12.11
N ALA A 318 -10.51 -12.32 -12.89
CA ALA A 318 -9.96 -13.03 -14.03
C ALA A 318 -8.68 -13.76 -13.57
N ASN A 319 -8.67 -15.09 -13.63
CA ASN A 319 -7.51 -15.96 -13.43
C ASN A 319 -6.56 -15.57 -12.27
N THR A 320 -6.95 -15.87 -11.04
CA THR A 320 -6.17 -15.52 -9.82
C THR A 320 -4.88 -16.33 -9.62
N GLY A 321 -4.68 -17.43 -10.32
CA GLY A 321 -3.54 -18.34 -10.08
C GLY A 321 -3.55 -19.02 -8.71
N PHE A 322 -4.68 -19.12 -8.04
CA PHE A 322 -4.83 -19.62 -6.67
C PHE A 322 -4.21 -21.02 -6.44
N ASP A 323 -4.43 -21.94 -7.36
CA ASP A 323 -3.93 -23.32 -7.28
C ASP A 323 -2.69 -23.59 -8.16
N ASP A 324 -2.16 -22.56 -8.84
CA ASP A 324 -1.04 -22.74 -9.76
C ASP A 324 0.28 -22.25 -9.12
N ILE A 325 1.08 -23.20 -8.63
CA ILE A 325 2.41 -22.90 -8.04
C ILE A 325 3.46 -22.40 -9.04
N ARG A 326 3.18 -22.44 -10.34
CA ARG A 326 4.02 -21.78 -11.35
C ARG A 326 3.84 -20.27 -11.32
N ARG A 327 2.70 -19.81 -10.79
CA ARG A 327 2.36 -18.40 -10.62
C ARG A 327 2.66 -17.93 -9.20
N HIS A 328 2.90 -16.65 -9.08
CA HIS A 328 3.30 -16.01 -7.82
C HIS A 328 2.23 -16.13 -6.71
N GLN A 329 0.92 -16.10 -7.03
CA GLN A 329 -0.12 -16.25 -6.01
C GLN A 329 -0.14 -17.66 -5.41
N GLY A 330 -0.26 -18.69 -6.26
CA GLY A 330 -0.30 -20.08 -5.80
C GLY A 330 1.00 -20.53 -5.14
N ALA A 331 2.16 -20.10 -5.65
CA ALA A 331 3.46 -20.39 -5.04
C ALA A 331 3.56 -19.80 -3.63
N ARG A 332 3.20 -18.51 -3.46
CA ARG A 332 3.26 -17.85 -2.15
C ARG A 332 2.23 -18.39 -1.18
N ARG A 333 1.03 -18.81 -1.65
CA ARG A 333 0.05 -19.49 -0.81
C ARG A 333 0.65 -20.73 -0.16
N VAL A 334 1.19 -21.64 -0.97
CA VAL A 334 1.79 -22.88 -0.47
C VAL A 334 2.95 -22.57 0.47
N ARG A 335 3.86 -21.68 0.07
CA ARG A 335 5.04 -21.37 0.91
C ARG A 335 4.69 -20.70 2.22
N LEU A 336 3.73 -19.77 2.25
CA LEU A 336 3.30 -19.14 3.50
C LEU A 336 2.65 -20.13 4.45
N ASP A 337 1.80 -21.05 3.96
CA ASP A 337 1.23 -22.13 4.78
C ASP A 337 2.33 -23.03 5.36
N ASP A 338 3.31 -23.45 4.54
CA ASP A 338 4.47 -24.22 5.00
C ASP A 338 5.25 -23.48 6.10
N LEU A 339 5.49 -22.19 5.94
CA LEU A 339 6.22 -21.36 6.92
C LEU A 339 5.42 -21.16 8.23
N MET A 340 4.09 -21.03 8.15
CA MET A 340 3.26 -21.00 9.33
C MET A 340 3.40 -22.30 10.13
N ASP A 341 3.31 -23.46 9.47
CA ASP A 341 3.44 -24.78 10.12
C ASP A 341 4.86 -25.00 10.70
N GLU A 342 5.90 -24.63 9.95
CA GLU A 342 7.31 -24.75 10.39
C GLU A 342 7.59 -23.93 11.66
N HIS A 343 6.97 -22.76 11.77
CA HIS A 343 7.21 -21.83 12.88
C HIS A 343 6.09 -21.81 13.93
N LYS A 344 5.16 -22.76 13.90
CA LYS A 344 4.06 -22.84 14.85
C LYS A 344 4.57 -22.78 16.30
N GLY A 345 3.98 -21.91 17.11
CA GLY A 345 4.34 -21.70 18.52
C GLY A 345 5.64 -20.90 18.73
N LYS A 346 6.27 -20.40 17.66
CA LYS A 346 7.54 -19.66 17.74
C LYS A 346 7.47 -18.28 17.09
N ILE A 347 6.34 -17.95 16.45
CA ILE A 347 6.23 -16.71 15.69
C ILE A 347 6.32 -15.51 16.62
N ASN A 348 7.36 -14.71 16.43
CA ASN A 348 7.63 -13.43 17.06
C ASN A 348 8.13 -12.45 15.99
N ILE A 349 8.57 -11.27 16.36
CA ILE A 349 9.06 -10.24 15.42
C ILE A 349 10.24 -10.76 14.58
N GLU A 350 11.22 -11.45 15.16
CA GLU A 350 12.37 -11.99 14.43
C GLU A 350 11.95 -13.06 13.40
N ILE A 351 11.07 -13.97 13.80
CA ILE A 351 10.54 -15.00 12.89
C ILE A 351 9.68 -14.37 11.80
N ALA A 352 8.87 -13.36 12.12
CA ALA A 352 8.08 -12.61 11.14
C ALA A 352 8.97 -11.94 10.08
N GLN A 353 10.10 -11.34 10.48
CA GLN A 353 11.09 -10.78 9.57
C GLN A 353 11.73 -11.85 8.67
N LYS A 354 12.01 -13.05 9.20
CA LYS A 354 12.55 -14.18 8.42
C LYS A 354 11.53 -14.67 7.40
N ILE A 355 10.27 -14.86 7.80
CA ILE A 355 9.19 -15.28 6.89
C ILE A 355 9.04 -14.31 5.72
N LEU A 356 9.03 -13.00 6.01
CA LEU A 356 8.97 -11.99 4.93
C LEU A 356 10.18 -12.00 4.00
N SER A 357 11.31 -12.50 4.46
CA SER A 357 12.57 -12.53 3.70
C SER A 357 12.79 -13.84 2.97
N ASP A 358 11.82 -14.74 2.97
CA ASP A 358 11.93 -16.07 2.37
C ASP A 358 11.99 -16.03 0.84
N HIS A 359 12.93 -16.80 0.29
CA HIS A 359 13.16 -16.92 -1.16
C HIS A 359 13.03 -18.36 -1.68
N TYR A 360 12.44 -19.26 -0.90
CA TYR A 360 12.21 -20.62 -1.37
C TYR A 360 11.14 -20.66 -2.46
N ASP A 361 11.54 -21.10 -3.64
CA ASP A 361 10.65 -21.29 -4.80
C ASP A 361 10.05 -22.70 -4.76
N VAL A 362 8.79 -22.81 -4.38
CA VAL A 362 8.11 -24.11 -4.25
C VAL A 362 7.96 -24.86 -5.57
N TYR A 363 7.98 -24.16 -6.72
CA TYR A 363 7.92 -24.80 -8.03
C TYR A 363 9.26 -25.42 -8.43
N LEU A 364 10.37 -24.74 -8.14
CA LEU A 364 11.72 -25.22 -8.45
C LEU A 364 12.37 -26.00 -7.31
N HIS A 365 11.73 -26.10 -6.14
CA HIS A 365 12.22 -26.76 -4.93
C HIS A 365 13.63 -26.30 -4.49
N LYS A 366 13.89 -24.99 -4.53
CA LYS A 366 15.19 -24.40 -4.15
C LYS A 366 15.06 -22.91 -3.79
N GLU A 367 16.10 -22.39 -3.12
CA GLU A 367 16.31 -20.94 -3.00
C GLU A 367 16.45 -20.32 -4.39
N ASN A 368 15.59 -19.37 -4.71
CA ASN A 368 15.51 -18.70 -6.01
C ASN A 368 14.73 -17.39 -5.91
N PRO A 369 15.37 -16.28 -5.49
CA PRO A 369 14.71 -14.99 -5.45
C PRO A 369 14.06 -14.64 -6.78
N CYS A 370 12.74 -14.54 -6.82
CA CYS A 370 11.98 -14.30 -8.05
C CYS A 370 10.57 -13.77 -7.71
N SER A 371 9.72 -13.59 -8.71
CA SER A 371 8.34 -13.14 -8.53
C SER A 371 7.46 -14.10 -7.69
N ARG A 372 7.82 -15.40 -7.60
CA ARG A 372 7.07 -16.40 -6.86
C ARG A 372 7.37 -16.49 -5.38
N THR A 373 8.42 -15.83 -4.90
CA THR A 373 8.86 -15.93 -3.50
C THR A 373 8.13 -14.95 -2.59
N VAL A 374 8.10 -15.21 -1.30
CA VAL A 374 7.43 -14.36 -0.30
C VAL A 374 8.04 -12.97 -0.30
N CYS A 375 9.38 -12.84 -0.27
CA CYS A 375 10.08 -11.62 -0.65
C CYS A 375 10.21 -11.62 -2.17
N SER A 376 9.32 -10.92 -2.85
CA SER A 376 9.20 -11.00 -4.30
C SER A 376 10.23 -10.13 -5.01
N HIS A 377 10.91 -10.70 -6.03
CA HIS A 377 11.98 -10.10 -6.81
C HIS A 377 11.75 -10.28 -8.30
N TYR A 378 10.93 -9.41 -8.90
CA TYR A 378 10.71 -9.43 -10.37
C TYR A 378 11.96 -8.98 -11.12
N GLU A 379 12.75 -8.09 -10.55
CA GLU A 379 14.00 -7.59 -11.11
C GLU A 379 15.10 -8.67 -11.25
N LEU A 380 14.93 -9.80 -10.57
CA LEU A 380 15.80 -10.96 -10.67
C LEU A 380 15.17 -12.10 -11.49
N ASP A 381 13.96 -11.93 -11.99
CA ASP A 381 13.19 -12.97 -12.67
C ASP A 381 13.31 -12.86 -14.19
N ALA A 382 13.98 -13.83 -14.79
CA ALA A 382 14.22 -13.91 -16.25
C ALA A 382 12.97 -14.32 -17.06
N ARG A 383 11.84 -14.66 -16.39
CA ARG A 383 10.65 -15.17 -17.07
C ARG A 383 9.76 -14.02 -17.55
N GLU A 384 9.39 -14.08 -18.81
CA GLU A 384 8.53 -13.08 -19.44
C GLU A 384 7.06 -13.20 -19.05
N TYR A 385 6.53 -14.43 -19.06
CA TYR A 385 5.08 -14.66 -18.98
C TYR A 385 4.51 -14.88 -17.59
N MET A 386 5.37 -15.13 -16.61
CA MET A 386 4.93 -15.54 -15.27
C MET A 386 4.97 -14.41 -14.26
N SER A 387 5.56 -13.28 -14.61
CA SER A 387 5.68 -12.14 -13.72
C SER A 387 4.46 -11.23 -13.77
N ASP A 388 4.08 -10.75 -14.93
CA ASP A 388 2.91 -9.88 -15.14
C ASP A 388 2.44 -10.01 -16.59
N PRO A 389 1.23 -10.53 -16.88
CA PRO A 389 0.73 -10.66 -18.24
C PRO A 389 0.61 -9.32 -19.00
N SER A 390 0.41 -8.22 -18.30
CA SER A 390 0.35 -6.88 -18.90
C SER A 390 1.73 -6.31 -19.24
N ARG A 391 2.81 -6.92 -18.73
CA ARG A 391 4.19 -6.48 -18.89
C ARG A 391 5.10 -7.66 -19.20
N PRO A 392 5.05 -8.20 -20.41
CA PRO A 392 5.67 -9.49 -20.74
C PRO A 392 7.20 -9.43 -20.90
N LYS A 393 7.89 -8.41 -20.37
CA LYS A 393 9.35 -8.31 -20.42
C LYS A 393 9.97 -8.95 -19.17
N PRO A 394 11.12 -9.65 -19.29
CA PRO A 394 11.86 -10.18 -18.14
C PRO A 394 12.47 -9.07 -17.29
N TYR A 395 12.94 -9.42 -16.10
CA TYR A 395 13.65 -8.53 -15.19
C TYR A 395 12.93 -7.20 -14.93
N GLN A 396 11.63 -7.25 -14.66
CA GLN A 396 10.89 -6.02 -14.40
C GLN A 396 11.44 -5.31 -13.15
N PRO A 397 11.69 -3.98 -13.19
CA PRO A 397 12.08 -3.22 -12.00
C PRO A 397 10.89 -3.04 -11.06
N ARG A 398 10.49 -4.14 -10.44
CA ARG A 398 9.32 -4.34 -9.59
C ARG A 398 9.65 -5.38 -8.52
N GLY A 399 8.91 -5.39 -7.44
CA GLY A 399 9.02 -6.38 -6.37
C GLY A 399 8.77 -5.77 -5.01
N ALA A 400 9.27 -6.43 -3.97
CA ALA A 400 9.14 -5.95 -2.61
C ALA A 400 9.79 -4.57 -2.44
N LEU A 401 9.04 -3.63 -1.87
CA LEU A 401 9.48 -2.27 -1.58
C LEU A 401 9.97 -2.12 -0.15
N ASP A 402 9.48 -2.98 0.73
CA ASP A 402 9.64 -2.89 2.17
C ASP A 402 9.49 -4.24 2.85
N GLY A 403 9.64 -4.24 4.16
CA GLY A 403 9.17 -5.25 5.08
C GLY A 403 8.62 -4.57 6.32
N ASN A 404 7.45 -5.01 6.77
CA ASN A 404 6.69 -4.40 7.86
C ASN A 404 6.30 -5.47 8.87
N VAL A 405 6.61 -5.26 10.16
CA VAL A 405 6.22 -6.18 11.23
C VAL A 405 5.73 -5.43 12.46
N CYS A 406 4.75 -6.01 13.13
CA CYS A 406 4.22 -5.51 14.39
C CYS A 406 3.73 -6.65 15.27
N ASP A 407 3.82 -6.50 16.57
CA ASP A 407 3.17 -7.35 17.54
C ASP A 407 2.23 -6.56 18.47
N THR A 408 1.52 -7.26 19.32
CA THR A 408 0.61 -6.64 20.29
C THR A 408 1.32 -5.62 21.19
N THR A 409 2.56 -5.87 21.59
CA THR A 409 3.32 -4.96 22.46
C THR A 409 3.70 -3.68 21.73
N MET A 410 4.17 -3.81 20.49
CA MET A 410 4.47 -2.66 19.63
C MET A 410 3.21 -1.84 19.36
N ALA A 411 2.10 -2.49 18.98
CA ALA A 411 0.84 -1.81 18.69
C ALA A 411 0.29 -1.03 19.90
N LYS A 412 0.35 -1.61 21.10
CA LYS A 412 -0.03 -0.91 22.35
C LYS A 412 0.82 0.34 22.62
N ASN A 413 2.06 0.34 22.17
CA ASN A 413 2.98 1.48 22.24
C ASN A 413 2.87 2.40 21.00
N MET A 414 1.89 2.15 20.14
CA MET A 414 1.77 2.86 18.84
C MET A 414 3.11 2.88 18.09
N SER A 415 3.63 1.69 17.83
CA SER A 415 4.90 1.46 17.13
C SER A 415 4.83 0.25 16.21
N PHE A 416 5.75 0.20 15.25
CA PHE A 416 6.00 -0.96 14.39
C PHE A 416 7.45 -0.93 13.88
N SER A 417 7.94 -2.03 13.33
CA SER A 417 9.29 -2.12 12.76
C SER A 417 9.20 -2.30 11.25
N LEU A 418 9.95 -1.49 10.52
CA LEU A 418 9.96 -1.42 9.06
C LEU A 418 11.37 -1.56 8.50
N ARG A 419 11.49 -2.10 7.29
CA ARG A 419 12.71 -2.10 6.50
C ARG A 419 12.42 -1.55 5.12
N TRP A 420 13.17 -0.52 4.70
CA TRP A 420 13.06 0.05 3.36
C TRP A 420 13.89 -0.72 2.36
N GLY A 421 13.39 -0.85 1.14
CA GLY A 421 14.07 -1.44 0.00
C GLY A 421 13.54 -2.83 -0.36
N ASN A 422 13.41 -3.70 0.58
CA ASN A 422 12.74 -5.00 0.60
C ASN A 422 12.96 -5.65 1.97
N SER A 423 12.27 -6.73 2.29
CA SER A 423 12.37 -7.39 3.60
C SER A 423 13.69 -8.16 3.80
N CYS A 424 14.29 -8.69 2.74
CA CYS A 424 15.53 -9.47 2.82
C CYS A 424 16.81 -8.61 2.84
N GLY A 425 16.76 -7.39 2.30
CA GLY A 425 17.87 -6.45 2.25
C GLY A 425 18.81 -6.61 1.06
N ILE A 426 18.39 -7.31 0.01
CA ILE A 426 19.13 -7.31 -1.26
C ILE A 426 19.15 -5.87 -1.82
N PRO A 427 20.32 -5.27 -2.08
CA PRO A 427 20.38 -3.92 -2.60
C PRO A 427 20.02 -3.88 -4.09
N PHE A 428 19.45 -2.75 -4.53
CA PHE A 428 19.21 -2.45 -5.94
C PHE A 428 20.03 -1.23 -6.35
N ASP A 429 20.90 -1.42 -7.35
CA ASP A 429 21.68 -0.37 -8.00
C ASP A 429 21.07 -0.11 -9.38
N LYS A 430 20.49 1.07 -9.57
CA LYS A 430 19.79 1.44 -10.80
C LYS A 430 20.72 1.49 -12.02
N ASN A 431 21.98 1.91 -11.84
CA ASN A 431 22.92 2.02 -12.96
C ASN A 431 23.34 0.65 -13.44
N LYS A 432 23.77 -0.22 -12.51
CA LYS A 432 24.09 -1.61 -12.80
C LYS A 432 22.90 -2.30 -13.47
N PHE A 433 21.71 -2.20 -12.87
CA PHE A 433 20.50 -2.80 -13.40
C PHE A 433 20.19 -2.34 -14.84
N CYS A 434 20.21 -1.04 -15.12
CA CYS A 434 19.94 -0.51 -16.47
C CYS A 434 21.05 -0.79 -17.47
N ASP A 435 22.28 -1.11 -17.00
CA ASP A 435 23.38 -1.53 -17.88
C ASP A 435 23.28 -3.00 -18.25
N GLU A 436 22.81 -3.85 -17.34
CA GLU A 436 22.57 -5.28 -17.56
C GLU A 436 21.27 -5.55 -18.31
N HIS A 437 20.23 -4.71 -18.11
CA HIS A 437 18.88 -4.85 -18.68
C HIS A 437 18.52 -3.62 -19.53
N LYS A 438 19.02 -3.62 -20.77
CA LYS A 438 18.87 -2.47 -21.70
C LYS A 438 17.42 -2.15 -22.05
N GLU A 439 16.54 -3.15 -22.00
CA GLU A 439 15.09 -3.03 -22.18
C GLU A 439 14.41 -2.12 -21.15
N TRP A 440 15.06 -1.86 -20.02
CA TRP A 440 14.59 -0.99 -18.93
C TRP A 440 15.41 0.30 -18.77
N SER A 441 16.41 0.53 -19.63
CA SER A 441 17.35 1.66 -19.50
C SER A 441 16.68 3.05 -19.55
N TYR A 442 15.51 3.16 -20.19
CA TYR A 442 14.72 4.40 -20.26
C TYR A 442 14.16 4.84 -18.89
N LEU A 443 14.13 3.94 -17.88
CA LEU A 443 13.70 4.26 -16.53
C LEU A 443 14.81 4.84 -15.63
N ARG A 444 16.07 4.86 -16.10
CA ARG A 444 17.24 5.22 -15.28
C ARG A 444 17.11 6.57 -14.57
N GLU A 445 16.54 7.58 -15.21
CA GLU A 445 16.36 8.92 -14.61
C GLU A 445 15.27 8.98 -13.56
N TYR A 446 14.35 8.00 -13.56
CA TYR A 446 13.22 7.91 -12.62
C TYR A 446 13.48 6.94 -11.47
N LEU A 447 14.35 5.96 -11.65
CA LEU A 447 14.73 4.99 -10.63
C LEU A 447 15.67 5.61 -9.59
N GLU A 448 15.60 5.13 -8.35
CA GLU A 448 16.56 5.39 -7.28
C GLU A 448 17.30 4.12 -6.90
N ASP A 449 18.51 4.30 -6.36
CA ASP A 449 19.22 3.24 -5.68
C ASP A 449 18.50 2.89 -4.38
N ARG A 450 18.45 1.59 -4.08
CA ARG A 450 17.84 1.05 -2.87
C ARG A 450 18.90 0.26 -2.11
N PRO A 451 19.73 0.96 -1.29
CA PRO A 451 20.78 0.31 -0.53
C PRO A 451 20.16 -0.58 0.55
N GLN A 452 20.89 -1.56 1.01
CA GLN A 452 20.51 -2.34 2.16
C GLN A 452 20.27 -1.44 3.38
N GLN A 453 19.08 -1.53 3.95
CA GLN A 453 18.71 -0.79 5.16
C GLN A 453 18.48 -1.74 6.34
N PRO A 454 18.73 -1.30 7.58
CA PRO A 454 18.36 -2.08 8.75
C PRO A 454 16.86 -2.06 9.03
N TRP A 455 16.35 -3.05 9.74
CA TRP A 455 15.03 -2.95 10.39
C TRP A 455 15.03 -1.79 11.38
N THR A 456 14.01 -0.96 11.30
CA THR A 456 13.92 0.30 12.04
C THR A 456 12.58 0.40 12.73
N THR A 457 12.58 0.53 14.05
CA THR A 457 11.34 0.72 14.82
C THR A 457 10.97 2.20 14.84
N PHE A 458 9.75 2.48 14.43
CA PHE A 458 9.11 3.78 14.54
C PHE A 458 8.06 3.75 15.63
N THR A 459 8.04 4.80 16.44
CA THR A 459 7.07 5.01 17.53
C THR A 459 6.52 6.41 17.43
N ILE A 460 5.25 6.60 17.74
CA ILE A 460 4.67 7.94 17.84
C ILE A 460 5.50 8.82 18.78
N THR A 461 5.60 10.10 18.44
CA THR A 461 6.36 11.03 19.24
C THR A 461 5.48 12.04 19.96
N ASN A 462 5.78 12.30 21.23
CA ASN A 462 5.09 13.30 22.03
C ASN A 462 5.88 14.62 22.16
N ASN A 463 7.21 14.60 21.96
CA ASN A 463 8.07 15.78 22.07
C ASN A 463 9.30 15.67 21.15
N LEU A 464 9.52 16.66 20.29
CA LEU A 464 10.77 16.83 19.55
C LEU A 464 11.31 18.23 19.80
N SER A 465 12.31 18.33 20.69
CA SER A 465 12.92 19.58 21.10
C SER A 465 14.00 20.12 20.14
N ASN A 466 14.55 19.28 19.23
CA ASN A 466 15.78 19.61 18.49
C ASN A 466 15.59 19.76 16.95
N ALA A 467 14.37 19.93 16.44
CA ALA A 467 14.12 20.10 15.02
C ALA A 467 14.33 21.56 14.56
N LYS A 468 14.92 21.75 13.38
CA LYS A 468 14.97 23.07 12.72
C LYS A 468 13.56 23.55 12.40
N THR A 469 13.24 24.79 12.81
CA THR A 469 11.96 25.41 12.42
C THR A 469 12.07 25.92 10.98
N ILE A 470 11.13 25.52 10.13
CA ILE A 470 10.93 26.10 8.80
C ILE A 470 9.90 27.23 9.00
N VAL A 471 10.29 28.44 8.69
CA VAL A 471 9.43 29.62 8.78
C VAL A 471 8.50 29.70 7.58
#